data_cd27b8506eca3d64a67b873280894885
#
_entry.id   cd27b8506eca3d64a67b873280894885
#
_cell.length_a   1.000
_cell.length_b   1.000
_cell.length_c   1.000
_cell.angle_alpha   90.00
_cell.angle_beta   90.00
_cell.angle_gamma   90.00
#
_symmetry.space_group_name_H-M   'P 1'
#
loop_
_entity.id
_entity.type
_entity.pdbx_description
1 polymer ?
#
loop_
_entity_poly.entity_id
_entity_poly.type
_entity_poly.pdbx_seq_one_letter_code
_entity_poly.pdbx_strand_id
1 'polypeptide(L)'
;MRKQTVVGHAGRSREYDGVPHGGYYTQEEVKDIVKYAADRFITVVPEIEMPGHATAALAAYPYLGCTGGPYEVGTTFGVMREVYCAGNDSVYAFLENVLDEVLPLFPSKYIHIGGDECPKDRWKTCPKCQGRMKALGLKDEHELQSYFINRMEKYLNSKGRSIIGWDEILEGGLAPNATVMSWRGEAGGIEAAKQKHDVIMTPNTYLYLDYYQGNPAAEPLNIGGYLPLKTVYGYEPLPKDLTPEEQKHIIGIQGNIWTEYIKDGQFADYMTYPRALAVAEIAWSPAGKKNYDAFLAALPAQLARLDKQGVNFRIPEPLGLENGVTDKPEATVTLHPMVAGAKLLYSIDGSEPSIPYTGAVKIPLADKESKTLKVTTVTATGRKSAAYTATFLRRAYQPALTVTPGAKGVKRELFNTRVRKAADLNNKTADSVAAVPTFDIRPFSAKDVYGVTFSGLFNAETDALYEFKTSSDDGSLLYIDDELIVDNDGEHGTIEKAGLVPLKKGYHKIKVQFFNAGGAQQLIVTAGVKGKQSINLRNVLFMAQ
;
A
#
# COMPACT_ATOMS: atom_id res chain seq x y z
N MET A 1 23.55 13.26 -13.75
CA MET A 1 23.46 11.88 -14.29
C MET A 1 23.85 10.90 -13.19
N ARG A 2 23.02 9.89 -12.94
CA ARG A 2 23.32 8.77 -12.03
C ARG A 2 24.33 7.85 -12.71
N LYS A 3 25.39 7.45 -12.00
CA LYS A 3 26.46 6.60 -12.58
C LYS A 3 26.00 5.15 -12.84
N GLN A 4 25.09 4.66 -12.03
CA GLN A 4 24.53 3.31 -12.04
C GLN A 4 23.25 3.28 -11.21
N THR A 5 22.44 2.23 -11.34
CA THR A 5 21.22 2.04 -10.54
C THR A 5 21.29 0.71 -9.80
N VAL A 6 20.73 0.66 -8.59
CA VAL A 6 20.62 -0.58 -7.82
C VAL A 6 19.76 -1.61 -8.57
N VAL A 7 20.20 -2.87 -8.60
CA VAL A 7 19.44 -3.99 -9.17
C VAL A 7 18.67 -4.69 -8.07
N GLY A 8 17.38 -4.93 -8.28
CA GLY A 8 16.51 -5.47 -7.26
C GLY A 8 16.05 -4.41 -6.25
N HIS A 9 15.54 -4.84 -5.09
CA HIS A 9 14.98 -3.92 -4.09
C HIS A 9 16.07 -3.14 -3.36
N ALA A 10 15.99 -1.81 -3.37
CA ALA A 10 17.01 -0.90 -2.82
C ALA A 10 17.39 -1.17 -1.36
N GLY A 11 16.44 -1.59 -0.53
CA GLY A 11 16.70 -1.94 0.87
C GLY A 11 17.34 -3.31 1.10
N ARG A 12 17.44 -4.16 0.06
CA ARG A 12 17.89 -5.57 0.16
C ARG A 12 19.06 -5.91 -0.73
N SER A 13 19.25 -5.22 -1.85
CA SER A 13 20.31 -5.47 -2.81
C SER A 13 21.47 -4.48 -2.63
N ARG A 14 22.69 -4.97 -2.92
CA ARG A 14 23.92 -4.17 -3.06
C ARG A 14 24.53 -4.33 -4.45
N GLU A 15 23.80 -4.91 -5.38
CA GLU A 15 24.19 -5.06 -6.76
C GLU A 15 23.77 -3.83 -7.56
N TYR A 16 24.57 -3.46 -8.55
CA TYR A 16 24.33 -2.31 -9.41
C TYR A 16 24.50 -2.71 -10.88
N ASP A 17 23.73 -2.06 -11.76
CA ASP A 17 23.74 -2.36 -13.19
C ASP A 17 24.96 -1.79 -13.93
N GLY A 18 25.71 -0.89 -13.33
CA GLY A 18 26.84 -0.20 -13.96
C GLY A 18 26.46 0.70 -15.15
N VAL A 19 25.15 0.95 -15.35
CA VAL A 19 24.63 1.72 -16.48
C VAL A 19 24.34 3.16 -16.06
N PRO A 20 24.98 4.17 -16.69
CA PRO A 20 24.66 5.57 -16.44
C PRO A 20 23.20 5.86 -16.84
N HIS A 21 22.47 6.53 -15.93
CA HIS A 21 21.09 6.92 -16.15
C HIS A 21 20.91 8.44 -15.99
N GLY A 22 20.19 9.06 -16.92
CA GLY A 22 19.87 10.48 -16.87
C GLY A 22 19.17 10.93 -18.15
N GLY A 23 18.48 12.04 -18.05
CA GLY A 23 17.73 12.67 -19.13
C GLY A 23 17.11 13.97 -18.65
N TYR A 24 16.53 14.71 -19.56
CA TYR A 24 15.72 15.90 -19.30
C TYR A 24 14.80 16.13 -20.49
N TYR A 25 13.73 16.86 -20.25
CA TYR A 25 12.86 17.37 -21.31
C TYR A 25 13.30 18.77 -21.71
N THR A 26 13.28 19.07 -23.01
CA THR A 26 13.39 20.46 -23.50
C THR A 26 12.13 21.26 -23.14
N GLN A 27 12.23 22.58 -23.14
CA GLN A 27 11.06 23.41 -22.89
C GLN A 27 9.97 23.21 -23.95
N GLU A 28 10.34 22.93 -25.19
CA GLU A 28 9.44 22.63 -26.29
C GLU A 28 8.68 21.31 -26.04
N GLU A 29 9.38 20.25 -25.63
CA GLU A 29 8.73 18.98 -25.26
C GLU A 29 7.77 19.15 -24.08
N VAL A 30 8.15 19.94 -23.07
CA VAL A 30 7.25 20.26 -21.95
C VAL A 30 6.00 20.99 -22.43
N LYS A 31 6.14 21.99 -23.31
CA LYS A 31 5.00 22.71 -23.90
C LYS A 31 4.08 21.78 -24.68
N ASP A 32 4.65 20.83 -25.43
CA ASP A 32 3.88 19.84 -26.17
C ASP A 32 3.11 18.89 -25.25
N ILE A 33 3.73 18.44 -24.15
CA ILE A 33 3.07 17.63 -23.12
C ILE A 33 1.91 18.39 -22.48
N VAL A 34 2.16 19.63 -22.07
CA VAL A 34 1.14 20.49 -21.44
C VAL A 34 -0.01 20.77 -22.40
N LYS A 35 0.30 21.07 -23.67
CA LYS A 35 -0.73 21.26 -24.70
C LYS A 35 -1.53 19.98 -24.95
N TYR A 36 -0.87 18.82 -25.09
CA TYR A 36 -1.53 17.53 -25.28
C TYR A 36 -2.52 17.21 -24.16
N ALA A 37 -2.13 17.51 -22.90
CA ALA A 37 -2.98 17.37 -21.73
C ALA A 37 -4.16 18.36 -21.76
N ALA A 38 -3.89 19.65 -22.05
CA ALA A 38 -4.91 20.69 -22.11
C ALA A 38 -5.98 20.42 -23.18
N ASP A 39 -5.60 19.89 -24.34
CA ASP A 39 -6.53 19.46 -25.41
C ASP A 39 -7.47 18.32 -24.94
N ARG A 40 -7.20 17.72 -23.75
CA ARG A 40 -7.99 16.68 -23.09
C ARG A 40 -8.59 17.16 -21.76
N PHE A 41 -8.57 18.45 -21.50
CA PHE A 41 -9.05 19.07 -20.25
C PHE A 41 -8.30 18.60 -19.00
N ILE A 42 -7.02 18.23 -19.16
CA ILE A 42 -6.13 17.82 -18.07
C ILE A 42 -5.15 18.96 -17.80
N THR A 43 -5.08 19.39 -16.54
CA THR A 43 -4.09 20.36 -16.07
C THR A 43 -2.84 19.63 -15.61
N VAL A 44 -1.68 19.95 -16.16
CA VAL A 44 -0.40 19.45 -15.65
C VAL A 44 0.07 20.37 -14.54
N VAL A 45 0.28 19.82 -13.35
CA VAL A 45 0.86 20.52 -12.19
C VAL A 45 2.31 20.08 -12.06
N PRO A 46 3.29 20.99 -12.19
CA PRO A 46 4.69 20.63 -11.99
C PRO A 46 5.01 20.49 -10.51
N GLU A 47 5.88 19.53 -10.17
CA GLU A 47 6.46 19.39 -8.84
C GLU A 47 7.94 19.73 -8.88
N ILE A 48 8.33 20.72 -8.07
CA ILE A 48 9.71 21.16 -7.89
C ILE A 48 10.07 20.94 -6.44
N GLU A 49 10.78 19.86 -6.20
CA GLU A 49 11.04 19.31 -4.87
C GLU A 49 11.95 20.20 -4.02
N MET A 50 11.47 20.52 -2.80
CA MET A 50 12.21 21.30 -1.79
C MET A 50 11.59 21.13 -0.39
N PRO A 51 12.36 21.19 0.73
CA PRO A 51 13.84 21.29 0.79
C PRO A 51 14.55 19.95 0.71
N GLY A 52 13.81 18.83 0.81
CA GLY A 52 14.29 17.45 0.66
C GLY A 52 14.51 17.07 -0.80
N HIS A 53 14.79 15.79 -1.07
CA HIS A 53 14.95 15.18 -2.40
C HIS A 53 15.81 15.97 -3.39
N ALA A 54 16.72 16.80 -2.88
CA ALA A 54 17.50 17.80 -3.62
C ALA A 54 18.88 17.31 -4.09
N THR A 55 19.24 16.03 -3.86
CA THR A 55 20.60 15.53 -4.04
C THR A 55 21.14 15.74 -5.47
N ALA A 56 20.29 15.63 -6.49
CA ALA A 56 20.69 15.87 -7.88
C ALA A 56 21.08 17.34 -8.12
N ALA A 57 20.30 18.28 -7.58
CA ALA A 57 20.60 19.71 -7.65
C ALA A 57 21.87 20.05 -6.84
N LEU A 58 22.03 19.46 -5.64
CA LEU A 58 23.20 19.65 -4.80
C LEU A 58 24.49 19.10 -5.45
N ALA A 59 24.39 17.98 -6.19
CA ALA A 59 25.52 17.45 -6.94
C ALA A 59 25.98 18.38 -8.08
N ALA A 60 25.03 19.11 -8.69
CA ALA A 60 25.32 20.11 -9.72
C ALA A 60 25.77 21.47 -9.13
N TYR A 61 25.17 21.88 -8.01
CA TYR A 61 25.39 23.17 -7.36
C TYR A 61 25.70 23.01 -5.86
N PRO A 62 26.90 22.54 -5.48
CA PRO A 62 27.21 22.14 -4.11
C PRO A 62 27.04 23.26 -3.06
N TYR A 63 27.18 24.53 -3.46
CA TYR A 63 27.01 25.68 -2.58
C TYR A 63 25.59 25.86 -2.01
N LEU A 64 24.59 25.13 -2.56
CA LEU A 64 23.21 25.14 -2.08
C LEU A 64 22.99 24.26 -0.86
N GLY A 65 23.90 23.31 -0.59
CA GLY A 65 23.81 22.42 0.57
C GLY A 65 24.52 22.97 1.80
N CYS A 66 24.23 22.37 2.95
CA CYS A 66 24.77 22.82 4.24
C CYS A 66 26.28 22.65 4.37
N THR A 67 26.90 21.65 3.74
CA THR A 67 28.33 21.34 3.85
C THR A 67 29.15 21.93 2.70
N GLY A 68 28.52 22.44 1.64
CA GLY A 68 29.20 22.95 0.44
C GLY A 68 29.74 21.84 -0.47
N GLY A 69 29.46 20.59 -0.21
CA GLY A 69 29.87 19.43 -1.01
C GLY A 69 31.28 18.91 -0.71
N PRO A 70 31.81 18.03 -1.56
CA PRO A 70 31.17 17.54 -2.79
C PRO A 70 29.95 16.62 -2.51
N TYR A 71 28.99 16.62 -3.43
CA TYR A 71 27.83 15.72 -3.40
C TYR A 71 27.78 14.86 -4.66
N GLU A 72 27.24 13.66 -4.54
CA GLU A 72 27.04 12.76 -5.68
C GLU A 72 25.55 12.44 -5.85
N VAL A 73 25.12 12.24 -7.10
CA VAL A 73 23.78 11.78 -7.40
C VAL A 73 23.58 10.36 -6.85
N GLY A 74 22.50 10.13 -6.13
CA GLY A 74 22.18 8.82 -5.54
C GLY A 74 22.09 7.71 -6.58
N THR A 75 22.58 6.52 -6.23
CA THR A 75 22.51 5.30 -7.06
C THR A 75 21.50 4.28 -6.52
N THR A 76 20.84 4.62 -5.42
CA THR A 76 19.74 3.88 -4.81
C THR A 76 18.50 4.78 -4.72
N PHE A 77 17.37 4.19 -4.30
CA PHE A 77 16.13 4.92 -3.99
C PHE A 77 15.97 5.11 -2.48
N GLY A 78 15.23 6.12 -2.08
CA GLY A 78 14.89 6.42 -0.70
C GLY A 78 15.21 7.86 -0.27
N VAL A 79 15.05 8.14 1.02
CA VAL A 79 15.28 9.44 1.63
C VAL A 79 16.78 9.72 1.70
N MET A 80 17.21 10.80 1.07
CA MET A 80 18.62 11.21 1.07
C MET A 80 18.87 12.24 2.16
N ARG A 81 19.98 12.10 2.87
CA ARG A 81 20.34 12.97 4.01
C ARG A 81 20.62 14.42 3.61
N GLU A 82 21.07 14.65 2.39
CA GLU A 82 21.49 15.97 1.92
C GLU A 82 20.29 16.74 1.40
N VAL A 83 20.08 17.94 1.96
CA VAL A 83 18.94 18.82 1.68
C VAL A 83 19.43 20.24 1.40
N TYR A 84 18.59 21.08 0.82
CA TYR A 84 18.91 22.50 0.68
C TYR A 84 19.19 23.16 2.03
N CYS A 85 20.16 24.08 2.05
CA CYS A 85 20.55 24.83 3.26
C CYS A 85 19.55 25.95 3.52
N ALA A 86 18.61 25.76 4.45
CA ALA A 86 17.57 26.76 4.77
C ALA A 86 18.11 28.09 5.33
N GLY A 87 19.35 28.10 5.82
CA GLY A 87 20.03 29.30 6.29
C GLY A 87 20.77 30.09 5.18
N ASN A 88 20.78 29.59 3.94
CA ASN A 88 21.53 30.18 2.83
C ASN A 88 20.59 30.90 1.85
N ASP A 89 20.67 32.23 1.74
CA ASP A 89 19.80 33.01 0.84
C ASP A 89 19.99 32.69 -0.64
N SER A 90 21.17 32.21 -1.05
CA SER A 90 21.40 31.76 -2.43
C SER A 90 20.52 30.58 -2.83
N VAL A 91 20.04 29.76 -1.88
CA VAL A 91 19.10 28.66 -2.15
C VAL A 91 17.78 29.21 -2.66
N TYR A 92 17.23 30.22 -1.99
CA TYR A 92 15.96 30.83 -2.38
C TYR A 92 16.07 31.54 -3.72
N ALA A 93 17.13 32.32 -3.93
CA ALA A 93 17.36 32.96 -5.22
C ALA A 93 17.51 31.93 -6.37
N PHE A 94 18.16 30.80 -6.11
CA PHE A 94 18.26 29.71 -7.08
C PHE A 94 16.88 29.11 -7.39
N LEU A 95 16.09 28.79 -6.36
CA LEU A 95 14.76 28.19 -6.53
C LEU A 95 13.78 29.19 -7.18
N GLU A 96 13.84 30.46 -6.83
CA GLU A 96 13.08 31.52 -7.48
C GLU A 96 13.39 31.60 -8.99
N ASN A 97 14.66 31.52 -9.39
CA ASN A 97 15.06 31.48 -10.79
C ASN A 97 14.57 30.20 -11.52
N VAL A 98 14.65 29.04 -10.86
CA VAL A 98 14.08 27.78 -11.40
C VAL A 98 12.58 27.94 -11.63
N LEU A 99 11.86 28.49 -10.65
CA LEU A 99 10.43 28.70 -10.76
C LEU A 99 10.07 29.74 -11.85
N ASP A 100 10.87 30.80 -12.04
CA ASP A 100 10.66 31.77 -13.13
C ASP A 100 10.80 31.12 -14.51
N GLU A 101 11.60 30.06 -14.65
CA GLU A 101 11.69 29.26 -15.89
C GLU A 101 10.50 28.28 -16.03
N VAL A 102 10.05 27.68 -14.91
CA VAL A 102 8.95 26.70 -14.90
C VAL A 102 7.58 27.35 -15.13
N LEU A 103 7.32 28.50 -14.52
CA LEU A 103 6.01 29.16 -14.55
C LEU A 103 5.44 29.45 -15.94
N PRO A 104 6.23 29.90 -16.96
CA PRO A 104 5.74 30.08 -18.32
C PRO A 104 5.38 28.78 -19.05
N LEU A 105 5.94 27.66 -18.63
CA LEU A 105 5.72 26.34 -19.27
C LEU A 105 4.42 25.69 -18.77
N PHE A 106 4.04 25.97 -17.52
CA PHE A 106 2.89 25.34 -16.87
C PHE A 106 1.83 26.39 -16.49
N PRO A 107 0.70 26.44 -17.21
CA PRO A 107 -0.37 27.42 -16.93
C PRO A 107 -1.20 27.06 -15.68
N SER A 108 -0.91 25.99 -15.00
CA SER A 108 -1.58 25.56 -13.77
C SER A 108 -1.60 26.69 -12.73
N LYS A 109 -2.73 26.88 -12.06
CA LYS A 109 -2.81 27.72 -10.86
C LYS A 109 -1.88 27.20 -9.75
N TYR A 110 -1.62 25.91 -9.71
CA TYR A 110 -0.88 25.25 -8.66
C TYR A 110 0.54 24.89 -9.12
N ILE A 111 1.48 25.02 -8.18
CA ILE A 111 2.84 24.49 -8.27
C ILE A 111 3.03 23.59 -7.05
N HIS A 112 3.37 22.33 -7.26
CA HIS A 112 3.72 21.45 -6.17
C HIS A 112 5.17 21.66 -5.78
N ILE A 113 5.46 21.81 -4.50
CA ILE A 113 6.79 22.14 -3.99
C ILE A 113 7.41 21.00 -3.17
N GLY A 114 6.78 19.82 -3.15
CA GLY A 114 7.20 18.68 -2.34
C GLY A 114 6.99 18.93 -0.85
N GLY A 115 8.05 19.03 -0.10
CA GLY A 115 8.04 19.33 1.33
C GLY A 115 8.17 18.11 2.22
N ASP A 116 8.10 16.91 1.62
CA ASP A 116 8.18 15.63 2.28
C ASP A 116 9.59 15.21 2.64
N GLU A 117 9.68 14.25 3.55
CA GLU A 117 10.87 13.46 3.88
C GLU A 117 12.18 14.27 3.98
N CYS A 118 12.10 15.50 4.49
CA CYS A 118 13.26 16.37 4.65
C CYS A 118 14.01 16.06 5.96
N PRO A 119 15.16 15.36 5.94
CA PRO A 119 15.94 15.09 7.15
C PRO A 119 16.50 16.39 7.76
N LYS A 120 16.43 16.50 9.07
CA LYS A 120 16.86 17.70 9.83
C LYS A 120 18.34 17.64 10.28
N ASP A 121 19.02 16.50 10.04
CA ASP A 121 20.38 16.26 10.55
C ASP A 121 21.39 17.33 10.14
N ARG A 122 21.33 17.77 8.88
CA ARG A 122 22.25 18.81 8.40
C ARG A 122 21.93 20.17 8.99
N TRP A 123 20.67 20.50 9.14
CA TRP A 123 20.25 21.79 9.70
C TRP A 123 20.65 21.93 11.16
N LYS A 124 20.56 20.86 11.97
CA LYS A 124 20.94 20.84 13.39
C LYS A 124 22.39 21.25 13.63
N THR A 125 23.26 20.97 12.69
CA THR A 125 24.72 21.24 12.82
C THR A 125 25.22 22.35 11.91
N CYS A 126 24.39 22.88 11.01
CA CYS A 126 24.77 23.91 10.05
C CYS A 126 24.77 25.31 10.70
N PRO A 127 25.92 26.03 10.75
CA PRO A 127 25.95 27.37 11.35
C PRO A 127 24.99 28.37 10.69
N LYS A 128 24.78 28.28 9.37
CA LYS A 128 23.86 29.16 8.64
C LYS A 128 22.40 28.89 9.04
N CYS A 129 22.00 27.61 9.14
CA CYS A 129 20.65 27.23 9.55
C CYS A 129 20.39 27.62 11.01
N GLN A 130 21.32 27.32 11.91
CA GLN A 130 21.21 27.71 13.32
C GLN A 130 21.24 29.24 13.49
N GLY A 131 22.06 29.93 12.71
CA GLY A 131 22.07 31.40 12.69
C GLY A 131 20.72 32.00 12.23
N ARG A 132 20.09 31.40 11.20
CA ARG A 132 18.75 31.78 10.71
C ARG A 132 17.69 31.56 11.80
N MET A 133 17.71 30.38 12.42
CA MET A 133 16.77 30.06 13.50
C MET A 133 16.89 31.05 14.66
N LYS A 134 18.11 31.35 15.10
CA LYS A 134 18.35 32.34 16.15
C LYS A 134 17.88 33.73 15.76
N ALA A 135 18.17 34.17 14.53
CA ALA A 135 17.78 35.50 14.04
C ALA A 135 16.26 35.68 13.95
N LEU A 136 15.52 34.62 13.68
CA LEU A 136 14.05 34.64 13.52
C LEU A 136 13.31 34.15 14.77
N GLY A 137 14.02 33.70 15.81
CA GLY A 137 13.41 33.16 17.04
C GLY A 137 12.69 31.84 16.84
N LEU A 138 13.11 31.02 15.85
CA LEU A 138 12.52 29.73 15.58
C LEU A 138 12.96 28.71 16.64
N LYS A 139 12.03 27.84 17.07
CA LYS A 139 12.25 26.91 18.18
C LYS A 139 13.03 25.67 17.77
N ASP A 140 12.75 25.16 16.57
CA ASP A 140 13.32 23.91 16.05
C ASP A 140 13.41 23.90 14.51
N GLU A 141 13.92 22.81 13.96
CA GLU A 141 14.10 22.64 12.53
C GLU A 141 12.77 22.41 11.77
N HIS A 142 11.66 22.09 12.44
CA HIS A 142 10.34 22.06 11.82
C HIS A 142 9.84 23.48 11.56
N GLU A 143 10.00 24.40 12.51
CA GLU A 143 9.72 25.81 12.27
C GLU A 143 10.66 26.41 11.20
N LEU A 144 11.89 25.91 11.07
CA LEU A 144 12.80 26.31 9.99
C LEU A 144 12.31 25.80 8.63
N GLN A 145 11.73 24.60 8.55
CA GLN A 145 11.09 24.11 7.33
C GLN A 145 9.85 24.94 7.00
N SER A 146 9.01 25.23 7.98
CA SER A 146 7.85 26.12 7.80
C SER A 146 8.28 27.50 7.26
N TYR A 147 9.34 28.09 7.81
CA TYR A 147 9.92 29.33 7.27
C TYR A 147 10.32 29.18 5.79
N PHE A 148 10.98 28.06 5.43
CA PHE A 148 11.37 27.79 4.04
C PHE A 148 10.13 27.75 3.12
N ILE A 149 9.12 26.97 3.47
CA ILE A 149 7.88 26.81 2.70
C ILE A 149 7.14 28.14 2.58
N ASN A 150 6.97 28.89 3.69
CA ASN A 150 6.32 30.20 3.69
C ASN A 150 7.04 31.21 2.77
N ARG A 151 8.37 31.17 2.70
CA ARG A 151 9.12 32.07 1.83
C ARG A 151 8.87 31.76 0.35
N MET A 152 8.84 30.47 -0.01
CA MET A 152 8.54 30.02 -1.37
C MET A 152 7.06 30.25 -1.74
N GLU A 153 6.14 30.02 -0.81
CA GLU A 153 4.72 30.37 -1.01
C GLU A 153 4.55 31.85 -1.33
N LYS A 154 5.15 32.73 -0.51
CA LYS A 154 5.08 34.17 -0.73
C LYS A 154 5.60 34.57 -2.11
N TYR A 155 6.69 33.94 -2.56
CA TYR A 155 7.21 34.16 -3.90
C TYR A 155 6.21 33.73 -4.97
N LEU A 156 5.70 32.50 -4.91
CA LEU A 156 4.73 31.98 -5.88
C LEU A 156 3.41 32.74 -5.86
N ASN A 157 2.92 33.16 -4.70
CA ASN A 157 1.72 34.03 -4.59
C ASN A 157 1.94 35.39 -5.28
N SER A 158 3.15 35.96 -5.21
CA SER A 158 3.49 37.19 -5.95
C SER A 158 3.44 37.02 -7.46
N LYS A 159 3.58 35.79 -7.95
CA LYS A 159 3.45 35.39 -9.36
C LYS A 159 2.03 34.90 -9.72
N GLY A 160 1.06 35.01 -8.81
CA GLY A 160 -0.34 34.59 -9.01
C GLY A 160 -0.54 33.09 -8.97
N ARG A 161 0.34 32.35 -8.31
CA ARG A 161 0.28 30.87 -8.15
C ARG A 161 0.06 30.48 -6.69
N SER A 162 -0.59 29.36 -6.48
CA SER A 162 -0.76 28.73 -5.16
C SER A 162 0.13 27.50 -5.05
N ILE A 163 0.61 27.19 -3.84
CA ILE A 163 1.41 25.99 -3.62
C ILE A 163 0.52 24.79 -3.29
N ILE A 164 1.02 23.61 -3.68
CA ILE A 164 0.65 22.31 -3.09
C ILE A 164 1.90 21.75 -2.42
N GLY A 165 1.77 21.07 -1.29
CA GLY A 165 2.86 20.32 -0.69
C GLY A 165 2.33 19.06 0.01
N TRP A 166 3.22 18.11 0.20
CA TRP A 166 2.93 16.90 0.97
C TRP A 166 2.62 17.26 2.43
N ASP A 167 1.95 16.39 3.16
CA ASP A 167 1.40 16.72 4.48
C ASP A 167 2.45 17.07 5.55
N GLU A 168 3.75 16.86 5.30
CA GLU A 168 4.83 17.36 6.15
C GLU A 168 4.93 18.90 6.20
N ILE A 169 4.32 19.62 5.26
CA ILE A 169 4.27 21.09 5.32
C ILE A 169 3.41 21.62 6.48
N LEU A 170 2.63 20.75 7.14
CA LEU A 170 1.93 21.05 8.39
C LEU A 170 2.89 21.23 9.57
N GLU A 171 4.05 20.58 9.51
CA GLU A 171 5.01 20.57 10.61
C GLU A 171 5.66 21.95 10.79
N GLY A 172 5.61 22.48 12.02
CA GLY A 172 6.16 23.80 12.32
C GLY A 172 5.27 24.98 11.89
N GLY A 173 4.10 24.73 11.32
CA GLY A 173 3.10 25.72 10.93
C GLY A 173 2.88 25.79 9.41
N LEU A 174 1.61 25.71 9.01
CA LEU A 174 1.20 25.69 7.61
C LEU A 174 1.22 27.11 7.00
N ALA A 175 1.70 27.21 5.77
CA ALA A 175 1.68 28.45 5.00
C ALA A 175 0.23 28.85 4.64
N PRO A 176 -0.14 30.15 4.68
CA PRO A 176 -1.54 30.62 4.72
C PRO A 176 -2.46 30.16 3.58
N ASN A 177 -1.93 29.96 2.37
CA ASN A 177 -2.72 29.61 1.18
C ASN A 177 -2.28 28.26 0.58
N ALA A 178 -1.56 27.44 1.36
CA ALA A 178 -1.09 26.15 0.90
C ALA A 178 -2.24 25.14 0.79
N THR A 179 -2.23 24.36 -0.28
CA THR A 179 -3.03 23.14 -0.41
C THR A 179 -2.19 21.96 0.09
N VAL A 180 -2.78 21.08 0.90
CA VAL A 180 -2.10 19.94 1.49
C VAL A 180 -2.43 18.66 0.73
N MET A 181 -1.41 17.91 0.33
CA MET A 181 -1.56 16.57 -0.25
C MET A 181 -1.24 15.53 0.82
N SER A 182 -2.28 14.83 1.32
CA SER A 182 -2.17 13.93 2.47
C SER A 182 -1.84 12.50 2.03
N TRP A 183 -0.57 12.08 2.22
CA TRP A 183 -0.07 10.78 1.77
C TRP A 183 0.24 9.79 2.91
N ARG A 184 0.66 10.26 4.09
CA ARG A 184 0.98 9.44 5.27
C ARG A 184 -0.27 8.88 5.96
N GLY A 185 -1.40 8.84 5.29
CA GLY A 185 -2.72 8.48 5.78
C GLY A 185 -3.69 9.64 5.65
N GLU A 186 -4.75 9.65 6.45
CA GLU A 186 -5.81 10.67 6.39
C GLU A 186 -5.60 11.82 7.40
N ALA A 187 -4.75 11.61 8.41
CA ALA A 187 -4.61 12.53 9.55
C ALA A 187 -4.18 13.95 9.12
N GLY A 188 -3.18 14.06 8.22
CA GLY A 188 -2.72 15.34 7.71
C GLY A 188 -3.82 16.10 6.95
N GLY A 189 -4.59 15.39 6.12
CA GLY A 189 -5.73 15.97 5.40
C GLY A 189 -6.84 16.43 6.33
N ILE A 190 -7.17 15.65 7.36
CA ILE A 190 -8.14 16.00 8.38
C ILE A 190 -7.70 17.27 9.13
N GLU A 191 -6.42 17.33 9.50
CA GLU A 191 -5.87 18.51 10.19
C GLU A 191 -5.91 19.75 9.33
N ALA A 192 -5.49 19.67 8.06
CA ALA A 192 -5.52 20.79 7.11
C ALA A 192 -6.95 21.28 6.85
N ALA A 193 -7.91 20.37 6.62
CA ALA A 193 -9.31 20.73 6.38
C ALA A 193 -9.94 21.45 7.58
N LYS A 194 -9.62 21.03 8.82
CA LYS A 194 -10.04 21.74 10.04
C LYS A 194 -9.45 23.14 10.16
N GLN A 195 -8.27 23.37 9.58
CA GLN A 195 -7.65 24.69 9.46
C GLN A 195 -8.15 25.48 8.25
N LYS A 196 -9.12 24.96 7.48
CA LYS A 196 -9.73 25.56 6.28
C LYS A 196 -8.76 25.66 5.10
N HIS A 197 -7.82 24.74 4.99
CA HIS A 197 -6.97 24.60 3.82
C HIS A 197 -7.53 23.53 2.88
N ASP A 198 -7.39 23.76 1.58
CA ASP A 198 -7.76 22.79 0.58
C ASP A 198 -6.85 21.56 0.67
N VAL A 199 -7.42 20.38 0.42
CA VAL A 199 -6.75 19.09 0.59
C VAL A 199 -6.99 18.20 -0.61
N ILE A 200 -5.93 17.53 -1.04
CA ILE A 200 -6.00 16.40 -1.96
C ILE A 200 -5.64 15.14 -1.16
N MET A 201 -6.58 14.17 -1.10
CA MET A 201 -6.35 12.93 -0.38
C MET A 201 -5.62 11.92 -1.27
N THR A 202 -4.48 11.43 -0.78
CA THR A 202 -3.66 10.43 -1.48
C THR A 202 -3.01 9.43 -0.51
N PRO A 203 -3.76 8.91 0.49
CA PRO A 203 -3.18 8.05 1.51
C PRO A 203 -2.55 6.79 0.89
N ASN A 204 -1.31 6.51 1.27
CA ASN A 204 -0.51 5.41 0.72
C ASN A 204 -1.17 4.03 0.89
N THR A 205 -1.98 3.87 1.94
CA THR A 205 -2.74 2.64 2.21
C THR A 205 -3.85 2.35 1.20
N TYR A 206 -4.25 3.35 0.37
CA TYR A 206 -5.36 3.22 -0.58
C TYR A 206 -5.05 3.68 -1.99
N LEU A 207 -4.09 4.60 -2.19
CA LEU A 207 -3.92 5.32 -3.45
C LEU A 207 -2.50 5.27 -4.05
N TYR A 208 -1.57 4.47 -3.47
CA TYR A 208 -0.24 4.26 -4.04
C TYR A 208 -0.28 3.11 -5.05
N LEU A 209 -0.48 3.46 -6.31
CA LEU A 209 -0.65 2.49 -7.40
C LEU A 209 0.68 1.89 -7.88
N ASP A 210 1.79 2.20 -7.28
CA ASP A 210 3.09 1.56 -7.42
C ASP A 210 3.28 0.33 -6.50
N TYR A 211 2.32 0.05 -5.59
CA TYR A 211 2.29 -1.15 -4.74
C TYR A 211 1.80 -2.38 -5.49
N TYR A 212 2.13 -3.58 -4.99
CA TYR A 212 1.67 -4.85 -5.56
C TYR A 212 0.14 -4.93 -5.63
N GLN A 213 -0.38 -5.36 -6.78
CA GLN A 213 -1.81 -5.56 -6.99
C GLN A 213 -2.28 -6.96 -6.59
N GLY A 214 -1.39 -7.94 -6.67
CA GLY A 214 -1.63 -9.35 -6.41
C GLY A 214 -0.49 -9.98 -5.60
N ASN A 215 -0.34 -11.29 -5.68
CA ASN A 215 0.73 -12.01 -5.00
C ASN A 215 2.10 -11.56 -5.53
N PRO A 216 3.00 -11.03 -4.68
CA PRO A 216 4.32 -10.55 -5.11
C PRO A 216 5.16 -11.59 -5.86
N ALA A 217 4.99 -12.89 -5.58
CA ALA A 217 5.70 -13.96 -6.27
C ALA A 217 5.30 -14.11 -7.76
N ALA A 218 4.15 -13.58 -8.15
CA ALA A 218 3.62 -13.61 -9.52
C ALA A 218 3.64 -12.23 -10.20
N GLU A 219 4.18 -11.21 -9.53
CA GLU A 219 4.19 -9.83 -10.02
C GLU A 219 5.63 -9.40 -10.36
N PRO A 220 5.81 -8.45 -11.30
CA PRO A 220 7.11 -7.81 -11.51
C PRO A 220 7.60 -7.11 -10.25
N LEU A 221 8.94 -6.98 -10.09
CA LEU A 221 9.54 -6.24 -8.99
C LEU A 221 9.00 -4.81 -8.93
N ASN A 222 8.57 -4.40 -7.73
CA ASN A 222 8.18 -3.03 -7.43
C ASN A 222 8.70 -2.60 -6.04
N ILE A 223 8.25 -1.44 -5.55
CA ILE A 223 8.69 -0.88 -4.27
C ILE A 223 8.28 -1.72 -3.04
N GLY A 224 7.25 -2.53 -3.15
CA GLY A 224 6.65 -3.28 -2.05
C GLY A 224 5.20 -2.89 -1.81
N GLY A 225 4.73 -3.05 -0.58
CA GLY A 225 3.33 -2.80 -0.23
C GLY A 225 2.37 -3.81 -0.89
N TYR A 226 1.09 -3.72 -0.54
CA TYR A 226 0.04 -4.54 -1.15
C TYR A 226 -1.26 -3.74 -1.24
N LEU A 227 -1.71 -3.46 -2.45
CA LEU A 227 -2.88 -2.63 -2.70
C LEU A 227 -3.76 -3.25 -3.80
N PRO A 228 -4.59 -4.24 -3.47
CA PRO A 228 -5.50 -4.85 -4.43
C PRO A 228 -6.66 -3.90 -4.82
N LEU A 229 -7.24 -4.15 -5.99
CA LEU A 229 -8.36 -3.37 -6.55
C LEU A 229 -9.49 -3.12 -5.56
N LYS A 230 -9.87 -4.13 -4.76
CA LYS A 230 -10.93 -4.03 -3.76
C LYS A 230 -10.62 -3.01 -2.66
N THR A 231 -9.37 -2.92 -2.24
CA THR A 231 -8.92 -1.96 -1.23
C THR A 231 -9.01 -0.54 -1.76
N VAL A 232 -8.55 -0.30 -2.99
CA VAL A 232 -8.69 1.01 -3.66
C VAL A 232 -10.16 1.43 -3.76
N TYR A 233 -11.03 0.53 -4.24
CA TYR A 233 -12.46 0.83 -4.35
C TYR A 233 -13.15 1.06 -3.01
N GLY A 234 -12.65 0.41 -1.95
CA GLY A 234 -13.18 0.55 -0.59
C GLY A 234 -12.90 1.89 0.07
N TYR A 235 -11.95 2.66 -0.47
CA TYR A 235 -11.59 3.95 0.10
C TYR A 235 -12.74 4.95 0.04
N GLU A 236 -12.96 5.69 1.14
CA GLU A 236 -13.91 6.80 1.23
C GLU A 236 -13.15 8.12 1.35
N PRO A 237 -13.15 8.96 0.30
CA PRO A 237 -12.36 10.19 0.26
C PRO A 237 -12.77 11.26 1.28
N LEU A 238 -13.99 11.22 1.80
CA LEU A 238 -14.50 12.18 2.77
C LEU A 238 -14.45 11.59 4.18
N PRO A 239 -13.43 11.89 5.00
CA PRO A 239 -13.31 11.37 6.35
C PRO A 239 -14.53 11.70 7.21
N LYS A 240 -15.01 10.72 7.98
CA LYS A 240 -16.17 10.88 8.88
C LYS A 240 -15.89 11.79 10.07
N ASP A 241 -14.61 12.02 10.37
CA ASP A 241 -14.16 12.91 11.45
C ASP A 241 -14.24 14.40 11.10
N LEU A 242 -14.65 14.71 9.85
CA LEU A 242 -14.86 16.07 9.37
C LEU A 242 -16.36 16.41 9.33
N THR A 243 -16.69 17.63 9.76
CA THR A 243 -18.02 18.20 9.55
C THR A 243 -18.30 18.45 8.07
N PRO A 244 -19.58 18.58 7.62
CA PRO A 244 -19.89 18.89 6.22
C PRO A 244 -19.22 20.17 5.68
N GLU A 245 -18.97 21.18 6.53
CA GLU A 245 -18.24 22.39 6.13
C GLU A 245 -16.76 22.12 5.93
N GLU A 246 -16.13 21.34 6.82
CA GLU A 246 -14.72 20.97 6.69
C GLU A 246 -14.50 20.02 5.50
N GLN A 247 -15.44 19.12 5.21
CA GLN A 247 -15.39 18.24 4.03
C GLN A 247 -15.34 19.01 2.69
N LYS A 248 -15.83 20.24 2.63
CA LYS A 248 -15.74 21.09 1.42
C LYS A 248 -14.31 21.42 1.03
N HIS A 249 -13.37 21.34 1.97
CA HIS A 249 -11.96 21.54 1.72
C HIS A 249 -11.28 20.30 1.10
N ILE A 250 -11.93 19.13 1.08
CA ILE A 250 -11.42 17.98 0.33
C ILE A 250 -11.78 18.19 -1.15
N ILE A 251 -10.84 18.73 -1.91
CA ILE A 251 -11.07 19.11 -3.32
C ILE A 251 -10.85 17.99 -4.32
N GLY A 252 -10.28 16.86 -3.89
CA GLY A 252 -10.07 15.71 -4.75
C GLY A 252 -9.22 14.61 -4.12
N ILE A 253 -8.95 13.60 -4.94
CA ILE A 253 -8.05 12.48 -4.63
C ILE A 253 -7.02 12.30 -5.73
N GLN A 254 -5.90 11.66 -5.41
CA GLN A 254 -4.86 11.31 -6.37
C GLN A 254 -4.38 9.88 -6.17
N GLY A 255 -4.22 9.13 -7.27
CA GLY A 255 -3.48 7.87 -7.28
C GLY A 255 -2.02 8.12 -7.65
N ASN A 256 -1.08 7.68 -6.83
CA ASN A 256 0.34 7.90 -7.04
C ASN A 256 0.98 6.74 -7.81
N ILE A 257 1.87 7.06 -8.74
CA ILE A 257 2.69 6.12 -9.51
C ILE A 257 4.15 6.57 -9.38
N TRP A 258 4.82 6.17 -8.31
CA TRP A 258 6.24 6.42 -8.11
C TRP A 258 7.05 5.48 -9.00
N THR A 259 8.05 6.01 -9.68
CA THR A 259 8.68 5.30 -10.81
C THR A 259 10.05 4.70 -10.53
N GLU A 260 10.46 4.58 -9.27
CA GLU A 260 11.74 4.01 -8.87
C GLU A 260 11.96 2.60 -9.46
N TYR A 261 10.89 1.81 -9.54
CA TYR A 261 10.89 0.45 -10.06
C TYR A 261 10.16 0.30 -11.40
N ILE A 262 9.58 1.38 -11.91
CA ILE A 262 8.80 1.39 -13.16
C ILE A 262 9.70 1.87 -14.31
N LYS A 263 10.15 0.93 -15.12
CA LYS A 263 11.19 1.15 -16.15
C LYS A 263 10.69 1.78 -17.45
N ASP A 264 9.40 1.68 -17.76
CA ASP A 264 8.81 2.14 -19.01
C ASP A 264 7.30 2.40 -18.89
N GLY A 265 6.70 3.03 -19.93
CA GLY A 265 5.28 3.37 -19.95
C GLY A 265 4.36 2.15 -19.93
N GLN A 266 4.77 1.01 -20.50
CA GLN A 266 3.96 -0.20 -20.45
C GLN A 266 3.89 -0.77 -19.05
N PHE A 267 4.98 -0.65 -18.28
CA PHE A 267 4.96 -1.03 -16.88
C PHE A 267 4.15 -0.04 -16.04
N ALA A 268 4.19 1.26 -16.36
CA ALA A 268 3.30 2.24 -15.74
C ALA A 268 1.81 1.90 -15.98
N ASP A 269 1.43 1.54 -17.19
CA ASP A 269 0.08 1.05 -17.49
C ASP A 269 -0.30 -0.17 -16.65
N TYR A 270 0.62 -1.14 -16.54
CA TYR A 270 0.42 -2.35 -15.75
C TYR A 270 0.15 -2.03 -14.29
N MET A 271 0.90 -1.12 -13.70
CA MET A 271 0.73 -0.71 -12.30
C MET A 271 -0.53 0.13 -12.09
N THR A 272 -0.88 0.96 -13.07
CA THR A 272 -2.02 1.88 -13.00
C THR A 272 -3.36 1.15 -13.09
N TYR A 273 -3.52 0.28 -14.09
CA TYR A 273 -4.80 -0.35 -14.40
C TYR A 273 -4.87 -1.82 -13.94
N PRO A 274 -6.02 -2.27 -13.39
CA PRO A 274 -7.35 -1.60 -13.39
C PRO A 274 -7.60 -0.63 -12.24
N ARG A 275 -6.67 -0.42 -11.30
CA ARG A 275 -6.94 0.36 -10.07
C ARG A 275 -7.32 1.82 -10.33
N ALA A 276 -6.79 2.45 -11.37
CA ALA A 276 -7.18 3.80 -11.76
C ALA A 276 -8.67 3.91 -12.14
N LEU A 277 -9.29 2.83 -12.64
CA LEU A 277 -10.74 2.80 -12.87
C LEU A 277 -11.51 2.86 -11.54
N ALA A 278 -11.00 2.21 -10.50
CA ALA A 278 -11.58 2.32 -9.15
C ALA A 278 -11.38 3.72 -8.57
N VAL A 279 -10.19 4.32 -8.73
CA VAL A 279 -9.93 5.72 -8.32
C VAL A 279 -10.92 6.67 -9.01
N ALA A 280 -11.15 6.51 -10.32
CA ALA A 280 -12.13 7.31 -11.04
C ALA A 280 -13.55 7.12 -10.50
N GLU A 281 -13.97 5.89 -10.25
CA GLU A 281 -15.30 5.59 -9.70
C GLU A 281 -15.52 6.26 -8.34
N ILE A 282 -14.58 6.10 -7.39
CA ILE A 282 -14.72 6.66 -6.04
C ILE A 282 -14.58 8.19 -6.01
N ALA A 283 -13.86 8.79 -6.97
CA ALA A 283 -13.75 10.24 -7.09
C ALA A 283 -15.01 10.89 -7.66
N TRP A 284 -15.73 10.22 -8.57
CA TRP A 284 -16.90 10.77 -9.26
C TRP A 284 -18.24 10.36 -8.64
N SER A 285 -18.25 9.30 -7.82
CA SER A 285 -19.49 8.75 -7.26
C SER A 285 -19.69 9.15 -5.80
N PRO A 286 -20.86 9.70 -5.42
CA PRO A 286 -21.17 9.91 -4.01
C PRO A 286 -21.09 8.60 -3.22
N ALA A 287 -20.65 8.66 -1.96
CA ALA A 287 -20.45 7.49 -1.09
C ALA A 287 -21.64 6.50 -1.08
N GLY A 288 -22.87 7.03 -1.00
CA GLY A 288 -24.10 6.22 -1.01
C GLY A 288 -24.45 5.56 -2.36
N LYS A 289 -23.69 5.83 -3.42
CA LYS A 289 -23.86 5.23 -4.75
C LYS A 289 -22.80 4.17 -5.06
N LYS A 290 -21.74 4.05 -4.26
CA LYS A 290 -20.70 3.06 -4.47
C LYS A 290 -21.23 1.64 -4.32
N ASN A 291 -20.95 0.79 -5.32
CA ASN A 291 -21.34 -0.61 -5.31
C ASN A 291 -20.26 -1.44 -6.02
N TYR A 292 -19.46 -2.15 -5.23
CA TYR A 292 -18.33 -2.92 -5.75
C TYR A 292 -18.73 -4.03 -6.71
N ASP A 293 -19.87 -4.71 -6.46
CA ASP A 293 -20.34 -5.77 -7.34
C ASP A 293 -20.78 -5.22 -8.70
N ALA A 294 -21.45 -4.07 -8.72
CA ALA A 294 -21.81 -3.37 -9.96
C ALA A 294 -20.54 -2.90 -10.71
N PHE A 295 -19.53 -2.38 -10.00
CA PHE A 295 -18.23 -2.02 -10.58
C PHE A 295 -17.55 -3.25 -11.20
N LEU A 296 -17.48 -4.38 -10.48
CA LEU A 296 -16.91 -5.63 -11.00
C LEU A 296 -17.66 -6.15 -12.23
N ALA A 297 -18.98 -6.01 -12.27
CA ALA A 297 -19.80 -6.41 -13.43
C ALA A 297 -19.51 -5.55 -14.67
N ALA A 298 -19.18 -4.27 -14.49
CA ALA A 298 -18.83 -3.35 -15.58
C ALA A 298 -17.37 -3.47 -16.04
N LEU A 299 -16.47 -3.89 -15.15
CA LEU A 299 -15.02 -3.90 -15.36
C LEU A 299 -14.57 -4.69 -16.60
N PRO A 300 -15.11 -5.91 -16.92
CA PRO A 300 -14.67 -6.67 -18.09
C PRO A 300 -14.80 -5.91 -19.42
N ALA A 301 -15.85 -5.11 -19.58
CA ALA A 301 -16.04 -4.29 -20.79
C ALA A 301 -15.02 -3.14 -20.88
N GLN A 302 -14.70 -2.52 -19.74
CA GLN A 302 -13.70 -1.45 -19.69
C GLN A 302 -12.30 -2.00 -20.00
N LEU A 303 -11.93 -3.15 -19.44
CA LEU A 303 -10.64 -3.79 -19.72
C LEU A 303 -10.52 -4.22 -21.19
N ALA A 304 -11.62 -4.68 -21.80
CA ALA A 304 -11.61 -4.98 -23.24
C ALA A 304 -11.42 -3.72 -24.11
N ARG A 305 -11.88 -2.55 -23.67
CA ARG A 305 -11.59 -1.26 -24.35
C ARG A 305 -10.12 -0.90 -24.23
N LEU A 306 -9.55 -1.00 -23.04
CA LEU A 306 -8.11 -0.75 -22.81
C LEU A 306 -7.24 -1.72 -23.63
N ASP A 307 -7.62 -3.00 -23.71
CA ASP A 307 -6.93 -3.99 -24.54
C ASP A 307 -6.89 -3.58 -26.02
N LYS A 308 -8.02 -3.13 -26.57
CA LYS A 308 -8.10 -2.62 -27.94
C LYS A 308 -7.29 -1.35 -28.19
N GLN A 309 -7.09 -0.54 -27.16
CA GLN A 309 -6.28 0.68 -27.22
C GLN A 309 -4.78 0.41 -27.04
N GLY A 310 -4.39 -0.84 -26.80
CA GLY A 310 -3.00 -1.23 -26.59
C GLY A 310 -2.44 -0.89 -25.19
N VAL A 311 -3.31 -0.54 -24.23
CA VAL A 311 -2.91 -0.29 -22.85
C VAL A 311 -2.49 -1.59 -22.18
N ASN A 312 -1.30 -1.60 -21.60
CA ASN A 312 -0.74 -2.80 -20.95
C ASN A 312 -1.21 -2.94 -19.50
N PHE A 313 -2.52 -2.91 -19.24
CA PHE A 313 -3.05 -3.12 -17.90
C PHE A 313 -2.72 -4.52 -17.36
N ARG A 314 -2.65 -4.66 -16.03
CA ARG A 314 -2.60 -5.96 -15.37
C ARG A 314 -3.91 -6.70 -15.64
N ILE A 315 -3.84 -7.86 -16.27
CA ILE A 315 -5.01 -8.72 -16.48
C ILE A 315 -5.35 -9.38 -15.14
N PRO A 316 -6.51 -9.09 -14.53
CA PRO A 316 -6.85 -9.64 -13.22
C PRO A 316 -7.06 -11.16 -13.23
N GLU A 317 -7.01 -11.75 -12.06
CA GLU A 317 -7.39 -13.13 -11.81
C GLU A 317 -8.83 -13.39 -12.29
N PRO A 318 -9.13 -14.54 -12.93
CA PRO A 318 -10.51 -14.90 -13.22
C PRO A 318 -11.34 -15.00 -11.92
N LEU A 319 -12.57 -14.53 -11.94
CA LEU A 319 -13.49 -14.76 -10.84
C LEU A 319 -13.71 -16.26 -10.64
N GLY A 320 -13.80 -16.68 -9.38
CA GLY A 320 -13.95 -18.08 -9.00
C GLY A 320 -12.64 -18.86 -8.86
N LEU A 321 -11.47 -18.24 -9.15
CA LEU A 321 -10.17 -18.84 -8.89
C LEU A 321 -9.75 -18.59 -7.43
N GLU A 322 -10.21 -19.44 -6.54
CA GLU A 322 -9.94 -19.35 -5.10
C GLU A 322 -9.51 -20.71 -4.55
N ASN A 323 -8.67 -20.71 -3.52
CA ASN A 323 -8.32 -21.93 -2.82
C ASN A 323 -9.57 -22.64 -2.28
N GLY A 324 -9.59 -23.96 -2.38
CA GLY A 324 -10.72 -24.78 -1.97
C GLY A 324 -10.32 -25.96 -1.09
N VAL A 325 -11.19 -26.29 -0.13
CA VAL A 325 -11.12 -27.54 0.64
C VAL A 325 -12.43 -28.25 0.49
N THR A 326 -12.39 -29.55 0.24
CA THR A 326 -13.58 -30.40 0.09
C THR A 326 -13.37 -31.76 0.75
N ASP A 327 -14.43 -32.36 1.25
CA ASP A 327 -14.43 -33.77 1.71
C ASP A 327 -14.74 -34.77 0.57
N LYS A 328 -15.16 -34.25 -0.60
CA LYS A 328 -15.52 -35.04 -1.78
C LYS A 328 -14.29 -35.47 -2.58
N PRO A 329 -14.37 -36.56 -3.36
CA PRO A 329 -13.27 -37.03 -4.22
C PRO A 329 -13.02 -36.13 -5.45
N GLU A 330 -13.78 -35.08 -5.64
CA GLU A 330 -13.67 -34.12 -6.74
C GLU A 330 -14.04 -32.73 -6.28
N ALA A 331 -13.24 -31.71 -6.63
CA ALA A 331 -13.63 -30.31 -6.57
C ALA A 331 -14.10 -29.84 -7.95
N THR A 332 -15.12 -28.95 -7.98
CA THR A 332 -15.63 -28.35 -9.21
C THR A 332 -15.43 -26.85 -9.16
N VAL A 333 -14.79 -26.27 -10.16
CA VAL A 333 -14.42 -24.84 -10.23
C VAL A 333 -15.03 -24.19 -11.47
N THR A 334 -15.82 -23.14 -11.25
CA THR A 334 -16.36 -22.32 -12.33
C THR A 334 -15.60 -21.00 -12.37
N LEU A 335 -15.08 -20.65 -13.55
CA LEU A 335 -14.25 -19.47 -13.77
C LEU A 335 -14.93 -18.49 -14.72
N HIS A 336 -14.74 -17.18 -14.45
CA HIS A 336 -15.20 -16.12 -15.32
C HIS A 336 -14.03 -15.16 -15.63
N PRO A 337 -13.67 -14.93 -16.90
CA PRO A 337 -12.60 -14.00 -17.24
C PRO A 337 -13.00 -12.56 -16.89
N MET A 338 -12.04 -11.80 -16.37
CA MET A 338 -12.23 -10.38 -16.03
C MET A 338 -12.03 -9.43 -17.21
N VAL A 339 -11.83 -9.95 -18.42
CA VAL A 339 -11.77 -9.18 -19.66
C VAL A 339 -12.81 -9.73 -20.63
N ALA A 340 -13.72 -8.92 -21.11
CA ALA A 340 -14.77 -9.38 -22.02
C ALA A 340 -14.18 -9.90 -23.33
N GLY A 341 -14.65 -11.06 -23.76
CA GLY A 341 -14.16 -11.75 -24.97
C GLY A 341 -12.82 -12.48 -24.78
N ALA A 342 -12.23 -12.47 -23.59
CA ALA A 342 -11.03 -13.24 -23.30
C ALA A 342 -11.34 -14.74 -23.19
N LYS A 343 -10.31 -15.56 -23.43
CA LYS A 343 -10.32 -17.01 -23.24
C LYS A 343 -9.50 -17.37 -22.01
N LEU A 344 -9.84 -18.46 -21.35
CA LEU A 344 -9.05 -19.04 -20.27
C LEU A 344 -8.38 -20.32 -20.74
N LEU A 345 -7.13 -20.50 -20.36
CA LEU A 345 -6.39 -21.75 -20.44
C LEU A 345 -6.11 -22.23 -19.01
N TYR A 346 -6.12 -23.54 -18.78
CA TYR A 346 -5.81 -24.09 -17.46
C TYR A 346 -4.96 -25.34 -17.51
N SER A 347 -4.40 -25.73 -16.35
CA SER A 347 -3.80 -27.03 -16.05
C SER A 347 -4.09 -27.40 -14.60
N ILE A 348 -4.07 -28.72 -14.28
CA ILE A 348 -4.29 -29.25 -12.92
C ILE A 348 -3.14 -30.15 -12.44
N ASP A 349 -2.08 -30.24 -13.22
CA ASP A 349 -0.90 -31.10 -13.00
C ASP A 349 0.37 -30.27 -12.71
N GLY A 350 0.22 -28.96 -12.54
CA GLY A 350 1.34 -28.05 -12.29
C GLY A 350 2.07 -27.57 -13.55
N SER A 351 1.73 -28.08 -14.74
CA SER A 351 2.28 -27.63 -16.03
C SER A 351 1.82 -26.21 -16.39
N GLU A 352 2.35 -25.63 -17.46
CA GLU A 352 1.84 -24.38 -18.01
C GLU A 352 0.41 -24.55 -18.53
N PRO A 353 -0.49 -23.58 -18.29
CA PRO A 353 -1.89 -23.63 -18.71
C PRO A 353 -2.02 -23.76 -20.23
N SER A 354 -2.55 -24.90 -20.70
CA SER A 354 -2.69 -25.22 -22.12
C SER A 354 -4.07 -25.75 -22.52
N ILE A 355 -4.85 -26.23 -21.56
CA ILE A 355 -6.17 -26.81 -21.80
C ILE A 355 -7.19 -25.67 -21.91
N PRO A 356 -7.94 -25.55 -23.04
CA PRO A 356 -8.99 -24.53 -23.16
C PRO A 356 -10.11 -24.74 -22.14
N TYR A 357 -10.46 -23.66 -21.43
CA TYR A 357 -11.62 -23.66 -20.53
C TYR A 357 -12.91 -23.54 -21.35
N THR A 358 -13.74 -24.57 -21.28
CA THR A 358 -15.04 -24.63 -21.96
C THR A 358 -16.21 -24.77 -21.01
N GLY A 359 -15.97 -24.82 -19.71
CA GLY A 359 -16.95 -25.02 -18.66
C GLY A 359 -16.28 -25.34 -17.33
N ALA A 360 -17.06 -25.80 -16.34
CA ALA A 360 -16.53 -26.09 -15.03
C ALA A 360 -15.37 -27.10 -15.05
N VAL A 361 -14.25 -26.74 -14.40
CA VAL A 361 -13.09 -27.63 -14.24
C VAL A 361 -13.36 -28.61 -13.12
N LYS A 362 -13.22 -29.90 -13.41
CA LYS A 362 -13.26 -30.99 -12.44
C LYS A 362 -11.85 -31.37 -12.01
N ILE A 363 -11.59 -31.32 -10.72
CA ILE A 363 -10.28 -31.61 -10.10
C ILE A 363 -10.44 -32.87 -9.24
N PRO A 364 -10.05 -34.06 -9.73
CA PRO A 364 -10.10 -35.27 -8.94
C PRO A 364 -9.06 -35.23 -7.82
N LEU A 365 -9.46 -35.61 -6.60
CA LEU A 365 -8.65 -35.55 -5.39
C LEU A 365 -8.74 -36.88 -4.63
N ALA A 366 -7.61 -37.55 -4.46
CA ALA A 366 -7.50 -38.66 -3.49
C ALA A 366 -7.60 -38.10 -2.05
N ASP A 367 -7.77 -39.00 -1.07
CA ASP A 367 -7.84 -38.56 0.34
C ASP A 367 -6.54 -37.87 0.75
N LYS A 368 -6.66 -36.70 1.39
CA LYS A 368 -5.57 -35.80 1.78
C LYS A 368 -4.70 -35.29 0.62
N GLU A 369 -5.10 -35.51 -0.62
CA GLU A 369 -4.39 -34.98 -1.79
C GLU A 369 -4.65 -33.48 -1.96
N SER A 370 -3.62 -32.78 -2.40
CA SER A 370 -3.69 -31.38 -2.81
C SER A 370 -3.31 -31.26 -4.29
N LYS A 371 -4.11 -30.50 -5.06
CA LYS A 371 -3.80 -30.16 -6.45
C LYS A 371 -3.88 -28.67 -6.69
N THR A 372 -3.02 -28.19 -7.58
CA THR A 372 -2.98 -26.78 -7.97
C THR A 372 -3.59 -26.62 -9.35
N LEU A 373 -4.68 -25.85 -9.41
CA LEU A 373 -5.23 -25.33 -10.64
C LEU A 373 -4.44 -24.10 -11.04
N LYS A 374 -3.80 -24.10 -12.23
CA LYS A 374 -3.19 -22.93 -12.85
C LYS A 374 -4.09 -22.42 -13.96
N VAL A 375 -4.23 -21.10 -14.07
CA VAL A 375 -5.09 -20.46 -15.07
C VAL A 375 -4.38 -19.26 -15.69
N THR A 376 -4.39 -19.17 -17.01
CA THR A 376 -3.94 -17.99 -17.77
C THR A 376 -5.10 -17.43 -18.58
N THR A 377 -5.29 -16.12 -18.52
CA THR A 377 -6.24 -15.39 -19.37
C THR A 377 -5.55 -14.95 -20.65
N VAL A 378 -6.19 -15.18 -21.81
CA VAL A 378 -5.75 -14.71 -23.12
C VAL A 378 -6.78 -13.71 -23.63
N THR A 379 -6.42 -12.45 -23.79
CA THR A 379 -7.32 -11.40 -24.27
C THR A 379 -7.64 -11.55 -25.76
N ALA A 380 -8.60 -10.77 -26.25
CA ALA A 380 -8.96 -10.78 -27.67
C ALA A 380 -7.82 -10.31 -28.59
N THR A 381 -6.89 -9.47 -28.09
CA THR A 381 -5.69 -9.02 -28.82
C THR A 381 -4.51 -10.00 -28.70
N GLY A 382 -4.66 -11.09 -27.93
CA GLY A 382 -3.65 -12.13 -27.75
C GLY A 382 -2.69 -11.89 -26.58
N ARG A 383 -2.89 -10.85 -25.76
CA ARG A 383 -2.12 -10.65 -24.53
C ARG A 383 -2.43 -11.77 -23.53
N LYS A 384 -1.41 -12.18 -22.78
CA LYS A 384 -1.54 -13.22 -21.76
C LYS A 384 -1.30 -12.65 -20.35
N SER A 385 -2.10 -13.09 -19.41
CA SER A 385 -1.79 -12.85 -17.98
C SER A 385 -0.64 -13.74 -17.51
N ALA A 386 -0.11 -13.44 -16.32
CA ALA A 386 0.62 -14.43 -15.53
C ALA A 386 -0.27 -15.68 -15.32
N ALA A 387 0.35 -16.80 -14.99
CA ALA A 387 -0.38 -18.00 -14.56
C ALA A 387 -0.79 -17.83 -13.10
N TYR A 388 -2.08 -17.61 -12.86
CA TYR A 388 -2.66 -17.53 -11.52
C TYR A 388 -2.98 -18.92 -10.99
N THR A 389 -2.89 -19.11 -9.69
CA THR A 389 -3.01 -20.43 -9.07
C THR A 389 -4.04 -20.45 -7.94
N ALA A 390 -4.75 -21.57 -7.83
CA ALA A 390 -5.55 -21.90 -6.67
C ALA A 390 -5.30 -23.37 -6.28
N THR A 391 -5.19 -23.63 -4.99
CA THR A 391 -4.92 -24.98 -4.46
C THR A 391 -6.22 -25.57 -3.92
N PHE A 392 -6.48 -26.82 -4.29
CA PHE A 392 -7.61 -27.61 -3.83
C PHE A 392 -7.12 -28.78 -3.02
N LEU A 393 -7.62 -28.93 -1.80
CA LEU A 393 -7.25 -29.96 -0.86
C LEU A 393 -8.48 -30.82 -0.53
N ARG A 394 -8.35 -32.16 -0.64
CA ARG A 394 -9.35 -33.05 -0.06
C ARG A 394 -9.04 -33.31 1.41
N ARG A 395 -10.01 -33.05 2.26
CA ARG A 395 -9.87 -33.16 3.69
C ARG A 395 -11.19 -33.46 4.37
N ALA A 396 -11.18 -34.48 5.25
CA ALA A 396 -12.33 -34.78 6.08
C ALA A 396 -12.58 -33.69 7.14
N TYR A 397 -13.82 -33.59 7.62
CA TYR A 397 -14.16 -32.70 8.73
C TYR A 397 -13.40 -33.09 9.99
N GLN A 398 -12.72 -32.13 10.61
CA GLN A 398 -12.06 -32.32 11.90
C GLN A 398 -13.11 -32.56 12.99
N PRO A 399 -12.97 -33.60 13.82
CA PRO A 399 -13.89 -33.86 14.92
C PRO A 399 -13.73 -32.80 16.00
N ALA A 400 -14.83 -32.43 16.63
CA ALA A 400 -14.80 -31.56 17.78
C ALA A 400 -14.15 -32.24 18.99
N LEU A 401 -13.53 -31.45 19.84
CA LEU A 401 -12.93 -31.92 21.09
C LEU A 401 -14.01 -32.18 22.13
N THR A 402 -13.83 -33.24 22.91
CA THR A 402 -14.63 -33.53 24.10
C THR A 402 -14.03 -32.78 25.30
N VAL A 403 -14.37 -31.49 25.43
CA VAL A 403 -13.82 -30.60 26.48
C VAL A 403 -14.93 -29.78 27.11
N THR A 404 -14.76 -29.41 28.37
CA THR A 404 -15.60 -28.40 29.02
C THR A 404 -14.95 -27.03 28.79
N PRO A 405 -15.65 -26.07 28.17
CA PRO A 405 -15.09 -24.73 27.97
C PRO A 405 -15.01 -23.97 29.30
N GLY A 406 -13.97 -23.15 29.44
CA GLY A 406 -13.87 -22.17 30.50
C GLY A 406 -14.70 -20.90 30.23
N ALA A 407 -14.34 -19.80 30.86
CA ALA A 407 -14.95 -18.50 30.60
C ALA A 407 -14.72 -18.05 29.15
N LYS A 408 -15.54 -17.12 28.66
CA LYS A 408 -15.35 -16.50 27.34
C LYS A 408 -14.01 -15.77 27.26
N GLY A 409 -13.33 -15.89 26.12
CA GLY A 409 -12.07 -15.24 25.81
C GLY A 409 -10.93 -16.23 25.51
N VAL A 410 -9.73 -15.71 25.48
CA VAL A 410 -8.48 -16.45 25.21
C VAL A 410 -7.40 -16.07 26.21
N LYS A 411 -6.46 -17.01 26.44
CA LYS A 411 -5.20 -16.73 27.13
C LYS A 411 -4.29 -15.95 26.20
N ARG A 412 -3.73 -14.83 26.67
CA ARG A 412 -2.71 -14.04 25.98
C ARG A 412 -1.38 -14.16 26.72
N GLU A 413 -0.32 -14.46 26.01
CA GLU A 413 1.06 -14.53 26.47
C GLU A 413 1.86 -13.45 25.72
N LEU A 414 2.51 -12.54 26.46
CA LEU A 414 3.33 -11.44 25.93
C LEU A 414 4.81 -11.80 26.06
N PHE A 415 5.58 -11.46 25.02
CA PHE A 415 7.02 -11.66 24.93
C PHE A 415 7.68 -10.33 24.54
N ASN A 416 8.42 -9.70 25.46
CA ASN A 416 9.18 -8.47 25.24
C ASN A 416 10.54 -8.81 24.59
N THR A 417 10.53 -9.41 23.43
CA THR A 417 11.73 -9.87 22.74
C THR A 417 11.59 -9.65 21.24
N ARG A 418 12.71 -9.39 20.58
CA ARG A 418 12.75 -9.31 19.14
C ARG A 418 12.77 -10.71 18.54
N VAL A 419 11.86 -10.98 17.64
CA VAL A 419 11.85 -12.15 16.76
C VAL A 419 11.65 -11.68 15.32
N ARG A 420 11.95 -12.54 14.37
CA ARG A 420 11.74 -12.28 12.93
C ARG A 420 10.66 -13.18 12.34
N LYS A 421 10.18 -14.11 13.13
CA LYS A 421 9.09 -15.02 12.79
C LYS A 421 8.21 -15.25 14.00
N ALA A 422 6.90 -15.30 13.82
CA ALA A 422 5.95 -15.62 14.87
C ALA A 422 6.19 -17.03 15.43
N ALA A 423 6.65 -17.98 14.60
CA ALA A 423 7.03 -19.32 15.02
C ALA A 423 8.13 -19.36 16.09
N ASP A 424 9.04 -18.38 16.13
CA ASP A 424 10.14 -18.31 17.11
C ASP A 424 9.62 -18.16 18.55
N LEU A 425 8.38 -17.70 18.74
CA LEU A 425 7.73 -17.55 20.04
C LEU A 425 7.50 -18.90 20.74
N ASN A 426 7.42 -20.03 20.00
CA ASN A 426 7.24 -21.36 20.57
C ASN A 426 8.37 -21.76 21.54
N ASN A 427 9.55 -21.17 21.39
CA ASN A 427 10.75 -21.48 22.18
C ASN A 427 11.09 -20.40 23.22
N LYS A 428 10.13 -19.50 23.52
CA LYS A 428 10.32 -18.39 24.46
C LYS A 428 9.46 -18.57 25.71
N THR A 429 9.92 -18.01 26.81
CA THR A 429 9.12 -17.89 28.04
C THR A 429 8.36 -16.56 28.00
N ALA A 430 7.07 -16.60 28.29
CA ALA A 430 6.26 -15.39 28.33
C ALA A 430 6.61 -14.48 29.52
N ASP A 431 6.72 -13.19 29.28
CA ASP A 431 6.96 -12.19 30.34
C ASP A 431 5.68 -11.89 31.14
N SER A 432 4.53 -12.03 30.52
CA SER A 432 3.24 -11.90 31.20
C SER A 432 2.13 -12.73 30.54
N VAL A 433 1.16 -13.12 31.35
CA VAL A 433 0.01 -13.91 30.95
C VAL A 433 -1.27 -13.21 31.41
N ALA A 434 -2.29 -13.14 30.55
CA ALA A 434 -3.58 -12.54 30.87
C ALA A 434 -4.73 -13.25 30.13
N ALA A 435 -5.91 -13.24 30.72
CA ALA A 435 -7.16 -13.58 30.02
C ALA A 435 -7.70 -12.33 29.32
N VAL A 436 -8.04 -12.44 28.03
CA VAL A 436 -8.55 -11.33 27.22
C VAL A 436 -9.76 -11.78 26.38
N PRO A 437 -10.68 -10.85 26.02
CA PRO A 437 -11.90 -11.24 25.30
C PRO A 437 -11.68 -11.74 23.88
N THR A 438 -10.58 -11.33 23.22
CA THR A 438 -10.27 -11.64 21.83
C THR A 438 -8.80 -11.34 21.51
N PHE A 439 -8.40 -11.45 20.25
CA PHE A 439 -7.03 -11.21 19.74
C PHE A 439 -6.72 -9.71 19.65
N ASP A 440 -6.54 -9.05 20.80
CA ASP A 440 -6.37 -7.59 20.88
C ASP A 440 -4.93 -7.21 21.24
N ILE A 441 -4.25 -6.50 20.32
CA ILE A 441 -2.89 -5.99 20.49
C ILE A 441 -2.84 -4.49 20.85
N ARG A 442 -3.96 -3.77 20.86
CA ARG A 442 -4.00 -2.33 21.17
C ARG A 442 -3.32 -1.94 22.50
N PRO A 443 -3.35 -2.76 23.57
CA PRO A 443 -2.59 -2.46 24.79
C PRO A 443 -1.08 -2.33 24.59
N PHE A 444 -0.55 -2.74 23.42
CA PHE A 444 0.87 -2.72 23.08
C PHE A 444 1.22 -1.66 22.02
N SER A 445 0.29 -0.77 21.67
CA SER A 445 0.50 0.25 20.63
C SER A 445 1.70 1.18 20.85
N ALA A 446 2.17 1.31 22.10
CA ALA A 446 3.38 2.07 22.45
C ALA A 446 4.67 1.23 22.43
N LYS A 447 4.62 -0.06 22.04
CA LYS A 447 5.78 -0.96 21.96
C LYS A 447 6.21 -1.14 20.51
N ASP A 448 7.45 -0.85 20.22
CA ASP A 448 8.02 -1.03 18.87
C ASP A 448 8.35 -2.49 18.55
N VAL A 449 8.73 -3.27 19.58
CA VAL A 449 9.19 -4.65 19.39
C VAL A 449 8.62 -5.57 20.45
N TYR A 450 7.83 -6.59 20.04
CA TYR A 450 7.26 -7.60 20.94
C TYR A 450 6.67 -8.76 20.15
N GLY A 451 6.35 -9.86 20.86
CA GLY A 451 5.54 -10.96 20.35
C GLY A 451 4.35 -11.26 21.25
N VAL A 452 3.31 -11.85 20.71
CA VAL A 452 2.11 -12.29 21.44
C VAL A 452 1.64 -13.64 20.96
N THR A 453 1.28 -14.51 21.90
CA THR A 453 0.54 -15.75 21.59
C THR A 453 -0.83 -15.69 22.27
N PHE A 454 -1.87 -15.92 21.50
CA PHE A 454 -3.24 -16.12 22.01
C PHE A 454 -3.60 -17.60 21.87
N SER A 455 -4.21 -18.18 22.89
CA SER A 455 -4.67 -19.58 22.86
C SER A 455 -6.00 -19.76 23.58
N GLY A 456 -6.83 -20.66 23.08
CA GLY A 456 -8.14 -20.95 23.62
C GLY A 456 -8.90 -21.99 22.80
N LEU A 457 -10.24 -21.92 22.89
CA LEU A 457 -11.16 -22.77 22.15
C LEU A 457 -12.03 -21.90 21.23
N PHE A 458 -12.17 -22.33 19.99
CA PHE A 458 -13.12 -21.80 19.03
C PHE A 458 -14.35 -22.73 19.00
N ASN A 459 -15.54 -22.20 19.16
CA ASN A 459 -16.80 -22.95 19.05
C ASN A 459 -17.33 -22.89 17.63
N ALA A 460 -17.20 -23.95 16.86
CA ALA A 460 -17.85 -24.11 15.57
C ALA A 460 -19.35 -24.40 15.78
N GLU A 461 -20.21 -23.49 15.38
CA GLU A 461 -21.66 -23.60 15.63
C GLU A 461 -22.35 -24.62 14.74
N THR A 462 -21.77 -24.95 13.60
CA THR A 462 -22.28 -25.93 12.62
C THR A 462 -21.15 -26.74 12.00
N ASP A 463 -21.47 -27.93 11.49
CA ASP A 463 -20.60 -28.64 10.54
C ASP A 463 -20.45 -27.80 9.27
N ALA A 464 -19.27 -27.24 9.04
CA ALA A 464 -19.06 -26.36 7.88
C ALA A 464 -17.57 -26.25 7.50
N LEU A 465 -17.33 -25.77 6.28
CA LEU A 465 -16.02 -25.26 5.87
C LEU A 465 -15.87 -23.85 6.44
N TYR A 466 -14.96 -23.68 7.40
CA TYR A 466 -14.62 -22.40 8.00
C TYR A 466 -13.45 -21.75 7.28
N GLU A 467 -13.54 -20.44 7.10
CA GLU A 467 -12.47 -19.59 6.63
C GLU A 467 -11.94 -18.75 7.81
N PHE A 468 -10.64 -18.84 8.06
CA PHE A 468 -9.93 -17.99 9.02
C PHE A 468 -9.01 -17.06 8.25
N LYS A 469 -8.90 -15.80 8.70
CA LYS A 469 -8.00 -14.83 8.11
C LYS A 469 -7.21 -14.11 9.19
N THR A 470 -5.97 -13.78 8.85
CA THR A 470 -5.17 -12.81 9.59
C THR A 470 -4.76 -11.68 8.65
N SER A 471 -4.98 -10.43 9.05
CA SER A 471 -4.38 -9.25 8.45
C SER A 471 -3.40 -8.69 9.47
N SER A 472 -2.12 -8.72 9.19
CA SER A 472 -1.09 -8.37 10.16
C SER A 472 0.05 -7.57 9.56
N ASP A 473 0.68 -6.77 10.41
CA ASP A 473 1.89 -6.01 10.25
C ASP A 473 2.65 -6.10 11.60
N ASP A 474 3.72 -6.84 11.79
CA ASP A 474 4.34 -7.81 10.89
C ASP A 474 3.61 -9.16 10.84
N GLY A 475 4.35 -10.25 11.08
CA GLY A 475 3.95 -11.62 10.85
C GLY A 475 2.98 -12.22 11.84
N SER A 476 2.13 -13.12 11.34
CA SER A 476 1.18 -13.89 12.16
C SER A 476 0.99 -15.33 11.67
N LEU A 477 0.68 -16.23 12.61
CA LEU A 477 0.32 -17.62 12.36
C LEU A 477 -0.99 -17.94 13.08
N LEU A 478 -1.90 -18.66 12.41
CA LEU A 478 -3.13 -19.15 13.02
C LEU A 478 -3.23 -20.67 12.90
N TYR A 479 -3.49 -21.31 14.01
CA TYR A 479 -3.65 -22.77 14.11
C TYR A 479 -5.04 -23.13 14.60
N ILE A 480 -5.59 -24.22 14.06
CA ILE A 480 -6.79 -24.90 14.56
C ILE A 480 -6.42 -26.37 14.84
N ASP A 481 -6.73 -26.85 16.03
CA ASP A 481 -6.40 -28.20 16.52
C ASP A 481 -4.92 -28.57 16.28
N ASP A 482 -4.03 -27.61 16.60
CA ASP A 482 -2.58 -27.69 16.46
C ASP A 482 -2.07 -27.71 15.00
N GLU A 483 -2.95 -27.59 14.01
CA GLU A 483 -2.59 -27.50 12.60
C GLU A 483 -2.54 -26.05 12.10
N LEU A 484 -1.50 -25.72 11.35
CA LEU A 484 -1.32 -24.41 10.74
C LEU A 484 -2.35 -24.19 9.62
N ILE A 485 -3.25 -23.23 9.81
CA ILE A 485 -4.31 -22.89 8.86
C ILE A 485 -4.00 -21.62 8.09
N VAL A 486 -3.44 -20.60 8.76
CA VAL A 486 -3.00 -19.36 8.09
C VAL A 486 -1.53 -19.13 8.39
N ASP A 487 -0.71 -19.12 7.35
CA ASP A 487 0.70 -18.74 7.39
C ASP A 487 0.87 -17.35 6.80
N ASN A 488 0.94 -16.35 7.66
CA ASN A 488 1.24 -14.97 7.34
C ASN A 488 2.49 -14.52 8.11
N ASP A 489 3.50 -15.43 8.22
CA ASP A 489 4.71 -15.19 9.00
C ASP A 489 5.76 -14.41 8.20
N GLY A 490 6.65 -13.72 8.92
CA GLY A 490 7.76 -12.92 8.41
C GLY A 490 7.62 -11.42 8.65
N GLU A 491 8.72 -10.68 8.44
CA GLU A 491 8.71 -9.20 8.50
C GLU A 491 8.06 -8.64 7.22
N HIS A 492 6.92 -7.97 7.34
CA HIS A 492 6.21 -7.34 6.23
C HIS A 492 5.21 -6.29 6.72
N GLY A 493 4.88 -5.30 5.88
CA GLY A 493 3.74 -4.41 6.12
C GLY A 493 2.41 -5.16 6.09
N THR A 494 1.31 -4.45 6.29
CA THR A 494 -0.02 -5.09 6.38
C THR A 494 -0.33 -6.00 5.19
N ILE A 495 -0.47 -7.31 5.45
CA ILE A 495 -0.90 -8.33 4.48
C ILE A 495 -2.03 -9.15 5.09
N GLU A 496 -3.08 -9.44 4.30
CA GLU A 496 -4.12 -10.40 4.66
C GLU A 496 -3.86 -11.75 4.02
N LYS A 497 -3.90 -12.81 4.81
CA LYS A 497 -3.92 -14.20 4.33
C LYS A 497 -5.09 -14.98 4.92
N ALA A 498 -5.59 -15.96 4.17
CA ALA A 498 -6.72 -16.79 4.53
C ALA A 498 -6.36 -18.28 4.49
N GLY A 499 -7.02 -19.06 5.34
CA GLY A 499 -6.96 -20.51 5.34
C GLY A 499 -8.33 -21.13 5.55
N LEU A 500 -8.53 -22.33 5.01
CA LEU A 500 -9.80 -23.07 5.05
C LEU A 500 -9.65 -24.35 5.83
N VAL A 501 -10.61 -24.64 6.70
CA VAL A 501 -10.64 -25.89 7.45
C VAL A 501 -12.09 -26.38 7.64
N PRO A 502 -12.38 -27.64 7.28
CA PRO A 502 -13.69 -28.25 7.55
C PRO A 502 -13.76 -28.67 9.03
N LEU A 503 -14.70 -28.11 9.78
CA LEU A 503 -14.89 -28.38 11.22
C LEU A 503 -16.26 -29.00 11.48
N LYS A 504 -16.29 -30.02 12.35
CA LYS A 504 -17.52 -30.48 12.97
C LYS A 504 -18.00 -29.47 14.01
N LYS A 505 -19.28 -29.39 14.23
CA LYS A 505 -19.88 -28.58 15.30
C LYS A 505 -19.27 -28.95 16.65
N GLY A 506 -18.83 -27.95 17.41
CA GLY A 506 -18.26 -28.11 18.76
C GLY A 506 -16.98 -27.29 18.94
N TYR A 507 -16.21 -27.64 19.96
CA TYR A 507 -14.99 -26.91 20.34
C TYR A 507 -13.77 -27.43 19.60
N HIS A 508 -12.94 -26.48 19.17
CA HIS A 508 -11.66 -26.72 18.50
C HIS A 508 -10.59 -25.85 19.16
N LYS A 509 -9.37 -26.34 19.32
CA LYS A 509 -8.26 -25.48 19.78
C LYS A 509 -8.03 -24.37 18.76
N ILE A 510 -7.81 -23.14 19.24
CA ILE A 510 -7.32 -22.04 18.42
C ILE A 510 -6.08 -21.42 19.04
N LYS A 511 -5.05 -21.23 18.23
CA LYS A 511 -3.83 -20.48 18.61
C LYS A 511 -3.51 -19.46 17.53
N VAL A 512 -3.26 -18.22 17.96
CA VAL A 512 -2.80 -17.13 17.08
C VAL A 512 -1.49 -16.61 17.65
N GLN A 513 -0.46 -16.57 16.83
CA GLN A 513 0.85 -15.97 17.15
C GLN A 513 1.06 -14.74 16.30
N PHE A 514 1.63 -13.70 16.87
CA PHE A 514 1.90 -12.44 16.19
C PHE A 514 3.19 -11.84 16.74
N PHE A 515 3.96 -11.13 15.90
CA PHE A 515 5.06 -10.28 16.34
C PHE A 515 5.07 -8.96 15.59
N ASN A 516 5.65 -7.95 16.25
CA ASN A 516 6.02 -6.67 15.66
C ASN A 516 7.54 -6.49 15.79
N ALA A 517 8.21 -6.24 14.67
CA ALA A 517 9.66 -6.04 14.60
C ALA A 517 10.05 -4.56 14.66
N GLY A 518 9.06 -3.66 14.66
CA GLY A 518 9.19 -2.20 14.70
C GLY A 518 8.34 -1.50 13.65
N GLY A 519 8.06 -0.23 13.81
CA GLY A 519 7.23 0.58 12.90
C GLY A 519 5.74 0.45 13.15
N ALA A 520 4.95 0.40 12.07
CA ALA A 520 3.51 0.19 12.16
C ALA A 520 3.18 -1.20 12.72
N GLN A 521 2.00 -1.37 13.28
CA GLN A 521 1.58 -2.66 13.83
C GLN A 521 0.08 -2.88 13.65
N GLN A 522 -0.28 -4.07 13.20
CA GLN A 522 -1.68 -4.47 13.04
C GLN A 522 -1.85 -5.97 13.27
N LEU A 523 -2.92 -6.35 13.94
CA LEU A 523 -3.44 -7.72 13.95
C LEU A 523 -4.96 -7.67 13.92
N ILE A 524 -5.55 -8.12 12.82
CA ILE A 524 -6.98 -8.36 12.68
C ILE A 524 -7.15 -9.85 12.37
N VAL A 525 -7.92 -10.54 13.21
CA VAL A 525 -8.28 -11.94 13.00
C VAL A 525 -9.78 -12.01 12.74
N THR A 526 -10.16 -12.69 11.67
CA THR A 526 -11.57 -12.95 11.35
C THR A 526 -11.80 -14.45 11.12
N ALA A 527 -13.00 -14.91 11.40
CA ALA A 527 -13.46 -16.26 11.12
C ALA A 527 -14.92 -16.27 10.67
N GLY A 528 -15.29 -17.23 9.86
CA GLY A 528 -16.67 -17.43 9.42
C GLY A 528 -16.85 -18.69 8.60
N VAL A 529 -18.09 -19.07 8.34
CA VAL A 529 -18.36 -20.12 7.35
C VAL A 529 -18.05 -19.56 5.96
N LYS A 530 -17.32 -20.29 5.15
CA LYS A 530 -16.92 -19.88 3.79
C LYS A 530 -18.12 -19.38 2.99
N GLY A 531 -18.01 -18.17 2.45
CA GLY A 531 -19.08 -17.53 1.68
C GLY A 531 -20.20 -16.90 2.52
N LYS A 532 -20.07 -16.85 3.84
CA LYS A 532 -20.98 -16.14 4.75
C LYS A 532 -20.28 -14.97 5.44
N GLN A 533 -21.08 -14.13 6.10
CA GLN A 533 -20.55 -13.03 6.90
C GLN A 533 -19.65 -13.54 8.04
N SER A 534 -18.61 -12.78 8.38
CA SER A 534 -17.71 -13.08 9.49
C SER A 534 -18.46 -13.15 10.83
N ILE A 535 -18.04 -14.07 11.69
CA ILE A 535 -18.57 -14.30 13.02
C ILE A 535 -17.94 -13.28 13.99
N ASN A 536 -18.73 -12.79 14.95
CA ASN A 536 -18.16 -12.04 16.07
C ASN A 536 -17.38 -13.01 16.98
N LEU A 537 -16.06 -12.95 16.93
CA LEU A 537 -15.16 -13.86 17.65
C LEU A 537 -15.39 -13.83 19.18
N ARG A 538 -15.79 -12.71 19.77
CA ARG A 538 -16.09 -12.64 21.22
C ARG A 538 -17.19 -13.60 21.67
N ASN A 539 -18.05 -14.01 20.74
CA ASN A 539 -19.16 -14.92 21.05
C ASN A 539 -18.74 -16.39 21.03
N VAL A 540 -17.70 -16.73 20.27
CA VAL A 540 -17.29 -18.10 19.95
C VAL A 540 -15.92 -18.49 20.50
N LEU A 541 -15.24 -17.58 21.23
CA LEU A 541 -13.96 -17.85 21.89
C LEU A 541 -14.15 -18.15 23.37
N PHE A 542 -13.46 -19.20 23.85
CA PHE A 542 -13.51 -19.65 25.23
C PHE A 542 -12.11 -20.04 25.73
N MET A 543 -11.87 -19.85 27.03
CA MET A 543 -10.66 -20.35 27.67
C MET A 543 -10.67 -21.89 27.64
N ALA A 544 -9.53 -22.50 27.40
CA ALA A 544 -9.33 -23.92 27.71
C ALA A 544 -9.23 -24.08 29.23
N GLN A 545 -9.88 -25.08 29.81
CA GLN A 545 -9.72 -25.45 31.21
C GLN A 545 -8.45 -26.26 31.41
#